data_e18903d2f9a53042975b9f268e106bc7
#
_entry.id   e18903d2f9a53042975b9f268e106bc7
#
_cell.length_a   1.000
_cell.length_b   1.000
_cell.length_c   1.000
_cell.angle_alpha   90.00
_cell.angle_beta   90.00
_cell.angle_gamma   90.00
#
_symmetry.space_group_name_H-M   'P 1'
#
loop_
_entity.id
_entity.type
_entity.pdbx_description
1 polymer ?
#
loop_
_entity_poly.entity_id
_entity_poly.type
_entity_poly.pdbx_seq_one_letter_code
_entity_poly.pdbx_strand_id
1 'polypeptide(L)'
;LHLLSRRQRQMCIRDRIVTMQNPVSDERYSVADEAILGAFFKLVKKKTTDQITVSDITKTAGIARSTFYNHYQDIPSLVSAVEEKTIHDVFSIMEKFHPENDHDICQSYFLTICRYTMENPFLSSLLSTPHGNDLFEKMLTMLHHYVTATTSSARPGRHTKEEISYVITCAIGSTIGVLHKWTRDNFDLAPEVIAGILTQIFLSGMLPLLS
;
A
#
# COMPACT_ATOMS: atom_id res chain seq x y z
N LEU A 1 -0.62 -48.95 -32.29
CA LEU A 1 -0.44 -47.99 -31.18
C LEU A 1 0.81 -47.16 -31.48
N HIS A 2 0.59 -45.94 -32.10
CA HIS A 2 1.68 -45.03 -32.41
C HIS A 2 2.10 -44.27 -31.12
N LEU A 3 3.29 -44.58 -30.68
CA LEU A 3 3.97 -43.82 -29.61
C LEU A 3 4.47 -42.48 -30.19
N LEU A 4 3.77 -41.41 -29.90
CA LEU A 4 4.25 -40.07 -30.19
C LEU A 4 5.58 -39.82 -29.47
N SER A 5 6.59 -39.31 -30.18
CA SER A 5 7.93 -39.08 -29.65
C SER A 5 7.92 -38.02 -28.54
N ARG A 6 8.89 -38.09 -27.60
CA ARG A 6 9.05 -37.10 -26.53
C ARG A 6 9.10 -35.65 -27.06
N ARG A 7 9.65 -35.41 -28.24
CA ARG A 7 9.70 -34.12 -28.92
C ARG A 7 8.33 -33.56 -29.27
N GLN A 8 7.40 -34.42 -29.76
CA GLN A 8 6.04 -33.99 -30.09
C GLN A 8 5.21 -33.66 -28.85
N ARG A 9 5.43 -34.35 -27.72
CA ARG A 9 4.78 -33.98 -26.44
C ARG A 9 5.29 -32.64 -25.88
N GLN A 10 6.56 -32.33 -26.02
CA GLN A 10 7.11 -31.05 -25.59
C GLN A 10 6.66 -29.90 -26.49
N MET A 11 6.44 -30.14 -27.80
CA MET A 11 5.89 -29.12 -28.71
C MET A 11 4.43 -28.80 -28.37
N CYS A 12 3.59 -29.80 -28.10
CA CYS A 12 2.20 -29.55 -27.68
C CYS A 12 2.05 -28.83 -26.32
N ILE A 13 3.00 -29.02 -25.40
CA ILE A 13 3.00 -28.29 -24.11
C ILE A 13 3.47 -26.82 -24.33
N ARG A 14 4.46 -26.62 -25.18
CA ARG A 14 5.00 -25.30 -25.48
C ARG A 14 3.99 -24.44 -26.25
N ASP A 15 3.27 -25.01 -27.21
CA ASP A 15 2.23 -24.31 -27.96
C ASP A 15 0.99 -24.00 -27.09
N ARG A 16 0.72 -24.81 -26.04
CA ARG A 16 -0.38 -24.56 -25.11
C ARG A 16 -0.09 -23.44 -24.11
N ILE A 17 1.18 -23.18 -23.80
CA ILE A 17 1.61 -22.08 -22.91
C ILE A 17 1.65 -20.75 -23.71
N VAL A 18 1.98 -20.78 -25.00
CA VAL A 18 2.04 -19.58 -25.85
C VAL A 18 0.65 -19.09 -26.27
N THR A 19 -0.39 -19.94 -26.24
CA THR A 19 -1.76 -19.56 -26.64
C THR A 19 -2.61 -18.98 -25.50
N MET A 20 -2.06 -18.79 -24.29
CA MET A 20 -2.81 -18.21 -23.15
C MET A 20 -2.52 -16.73 -22.86
N GLN A 21 -1.76 -16.05 -23.69
CA GLN A 21 -1.60 -14.59 -23.61
C GLN A 21 -2.28 -13.95 -24.82
N ASN A 22 -3.61 -13.75 -24.70
CA ASN A 22 -4.34 -12.94 -25.65
C ASN A 22 -4.29 -11.48 -25.17
N PRO A 23 -3.48 -10.58 -25.77
CA PRO A 23 -3.30 -9.21 -25.27
C PRO A 23 -4.61 -8.43 -25.16
N VAL A 24 -5.63 -8.78 -25.94
CA VAL A 24 -6.98 -8.19 -25.86
C VAL A 24 -7.75 -8.66 -24.62
N SER A 25 -7.48 -9.87 -24.09
CA SER A 25 -8.10 -10.34 -22.85
C SER A 25 -7.46 -9.65 -21.62
N ASP A 26 -6.15 -9.44 -21.66
CA ASP A 26 -5.40 -8.77 -20.56
C ASP A 26 -5.80 -7.29 -20.46
N GLU A 27 -5.96 -6.60 -21.59
CA GLU A 27 -6.40 -5.20 -21.60
C GLU A 27 -7.83 -5.05 -21.09
N ARG A 28 -8.77 -5.90 -21.52
CA ARG A 28 -10.15 -5.89 -21.01
C ARG A 28 -10.24 -6.26 -19.54
N TYR A 29 -9.39 -7.18 -19.10
CA TYR A 29 -9.30 -7.55 -17.69
C TYR A 29 -8.81 -6.35 -16.86
N SER A 30 -7.74 -5.68 -17.28
CA SER A 30 -7.20 -4.49 -16.62
C SER A 30 -8.23 -3.35 -16.54
N VAL A 31 -8.95 -3.05 -17.62
CA VAL A 31 -9.98 -2.00 -17.65
C VAL A 31 -11.13 -2.31 -16.69
N ALA A 32 -11.55 -3.57 -16.59
CA ALA A 32 -12.62 -3.96 -15.66
C ALA A 32 -12.15 -3.89 -14.20
N ASP A 33 -10.91 -4.30 -13.93
CA ASP A 33 -10.31 -4.19 -12.61
C ASP A 33 -10.21 -2.74 -12.14
N GLU A 34 -9.71 -1.85 -13.01
CA GLU A 34 -9.66 -0.41 -12.74
C GLU A 34 -11.05 0.19 -12.46
N ALA A 35 -12.07 -0.26 -13.19
CA ALA A 35 -13.45 0.18 -12.96
C ALA A 35 -13.98 -0.29 -11.60
N ILE A 36 -13.67 -1.54 -11.19
CA ILE A 36 -14.03 -2.08 -9.86
C ILE A 36 -13.33 -1.30 -8.75
N LEU A 37 -12.02 -1.10 -8.86
CA LEU A 37 -11.23 -0.34 -7.88
C LEU A 37 -11.69 1.12 -7.80
N GLY A 38 -11.93 1.77 -8.93
CA GLY A 38 -12.47 3.13 -8.98
C GLY A 38 -13.86 3.26 -8.34
N ALA A 39 -14.73 2.25 -8.51
CA ALA A 39 -16.03 2.18 -7.84
C ALA A 39 -15.85 1.97 -6.32
N PHE A 40 -14.98 1.08 -5.92
CA PHE A 40 -14.66 0.84 -4.51
C PHE A 40 -14.15 2.12 -3.83
N PHE A 41 -13.18 2.82 -4.42
CA PHE A 41 -12.66 4.09 -3.88
C PHE A 41 -13.68 5.21 -3.80
N LYS A 42 -14.70 5.23 -4.68
CA LYS A 42 -15.84 6.18 -4.56
C LYS A 42 -16.76 5.82 -3.39
N LEU A 43 -16.93 4.53 -3.11
CA LEU A 43 -17.84 4.04 -2.07
C LEU A 43 -17.23 4.15 -0.69
N VAL A 44 -15.93 3.88 -0.48
CA VAL A 44 -15.27 4.00 0.83
C VAL A 44 -15.22 5.44 1.35
N LYS A 45 -15.39 6.45 0.48
CA LYS A 45 -15.58 7.85 0.89
C LYS A 45 -16.95 8.11 1.56
N LYS A 46 -17.90 7.19 1.42
CA LYS A 46 -19.30 7.38 1.84
C LYS A 46 -19.80 6.32 2.81
N LYS A 47 -19.16 5.15 2.82
CA LYS A 47 -19.55 3.97 3.59
C LYS A 47 -18.31 3.30 4.15
N THR A 48 -18.47 2.62 5.28
CA THR A 48 -17.45 1.68 5.77
C THR A 48 -17.39 0.43 4.89
N THR A 49 -16.27 -0.27 4.88
CA THR A 49 -16.04 -1.42 3.98
C THR A 49 -17.03 -2.56 4.18
N ASP A 50 -17.48 -2.79 5.43
CA ASP A 50 -18.51 -3.78 5.81
C ASP A 50 -19.92 -3.46 5.25
N GLN A 51 -20.19 -2.20 4.90
CA GLN A 51 -21.46 -1.75 4.31
C GLN A 51 -21.46 -1.78 2.78
N ILE A 52 -20.30 -2.05 2.15
CA ILE A 52 -20.19 -2.12 0.69
C ILE A 52 -20.61 -3.50 0.21
N THR A 53 -21.49 -3.53 -0.80
CA THR A 53 -21.97 -4.76 -1.43
C THR A 53 -21.45 -4.90 -2.87
N VAL A 54 -21.44 -6.13 -3.39
CA VAL A 54 -21.12 -6.38 -4.81
C VAL A 54 -22.08 -5.60 -5.72
N SER A 55 -23.35 -5.43 -5.31
CA SER A 55 -24.34 -4.63 -6.05
C SER A 55 -23.97 -3.15 -6.12
N ASP A 56 -23.43 -2.60 -5.03
CA ASP A 56 -22.95 -1.21 -5.01
C ASP A 56 -21.77 -1.02 -5.97
N ILE A 57 -20.78 -1.93 -5.92
CA ILE A 57 -19.62 -1.91 -6.80
C ILE A 57 -20.05 -1.99 -8.27
N THR A 58 -20.84 -3.01 -8.63
CA THR A 58 -21.20 -3.26 -10.03
C THR A 58 -22.05 -2.13 -10.62
N LYS A 59 -22.97 -1.56 -9.84
CA LYS A 59 -23.75 -0.38 -10.24
C LYS A 59 -22.87 0.85 -10.43
N THR A 60 -21.93 1.09 -9.50
CA THR A 60 -21.05 2.27 -9.55
C THR A 60 -20.02 2.15 -10.67
N ALA A 61 -19.50 0.94 -10.93
CA ALA A 61 -18.57 0.64 -12.00
C ALA A 61 -19.23 0.53 -13.39
N GLY A 62 -20.54 0.34 -13.46
CA GLY A 62 -21.26 0.11 -14.72
C GLY A 62 -20.96 -1.25 -15.36
N ILE A 63 -20.70 -2.28 -14.55
CA ILE A 63 -20.32 -3.64 -15.03
C ILE A 63 -21.36 -4.69 -14.61
N ALA A 64 -21.34 -5.84 -15.29
CA ALA A 64 -22.14 -6.99 -14.90
C ALA A 64 -21.59 -7.65 -13.62
N ARG A 65 -22.48 -8.31 -12.84
CA ARG A 65 -22.05 -9.09 -11.66
C ARG A 65 -21.05 -10.19 -12.00
N SER A 66 -21.22 -10.85 -13.14
CA SER A 66 -20.27 -11.87 -13.62
C SER A 66 -18.87 -11.30 -13.83
N THR A 67 -18.76 -10.06 -14.30
CA THR A 67 -17.47 -9.37 -14.46
C THR A 67 -16.80 -9.18 -13.09
N PHE A 68 -17.53 -8.75 -12.06
CA PHE A 68 -16.98 -8.67 -10.71
C PHE A 68 -16.44 -10.01 -10.23
N TYR A 69 -17.24 -11.09 -10.36
CA TYR A 69 -16.85 -12.43 -9.89
C TYR A 69 -15.71 -13.07 -10.69
N ASN A 70 -15.39 -12.55 -11.88
CA ASN A 70 -14.20 -12.94 -12.63
C ASN A 70 -12.90 -12.35 -12.03
N HIS A 71 -12.98 -11.27 -11.24
CA HIS A 71 -11.85 -10.58 -10.61
C HIS A 71 -11.74 -10.89 -9.12
N TYR A 72 -12.88 -10.86 -8.41
CA TYR A 72 -12.93 -10.99 -6.95
C TYR A 72 -14.03 -11.95 -6.54
N GLN A 73 -13.73 -12.84 -5.62
CA GLN A 73 -14.70 -13.82 -5.12
C GLN A 73 -15.85 -13.14 -4.35
N ASP A 74 -15.52 -12.11 -3.58
CA ASP A 74 -16.42 -11.36 -2.72
C ASP A 74 -15.84 -9.98 -2.36
N ILE A 75 -16.54 -9.21 -1.53
CA ILE A 75 -16.02 -7.91 -1.04
C ILE A 75 -14.78 -8.07 -0.14
N PRO A 76 -14.73 -9.03 0.81
CA PRO A 76 -13.50 -9.26 1.57
C PRO A 76 -12.27 -9.51 0.71
N SER A 77 -12.38 -10.29 -0.36
CA SER A 77 -11.24 -10.54 -1.28
C SER A 77 -10.82 -9.28 -2.05
N LEU A 78 -11.76 -8.42 -2.44
CA LEU A 78 -11.46 -7.10 -3.01
C LEU A 78 -10.74 -6.22 -1.98
N VAL A 79 -11.23 -6.17 -0.74
CA VAL A 79 -10.60 -5.38 0.34
C VAL A 79 -9.17 -5.87 0.58
N SER A 80 -8.95 -7.18 0.69
CA SER A 80 -7.60 -7.75 0.87
C SER A 80 -6.65 -7.39 -0.26
N ALA A 81 -7.11 -7.42 -1.52
CA ALA A 81 -6.29 -7.02 -2.67
C ALA A 81 -5.92 -5.53 -2.63
N VAL A 82 -6.86 -4.66 -2.22
CA VAL A 82 -6.59 -3.23 -2.05
C VAL A 82 -5.64 -2.97 -0.87
N GLU A 83 -5.79 -3.71 0.22
CA GLU A 83 -4.86 -3.66 1.36
C GLU A 83 -3.43 -4.02 0.94
N GLU A 84 -3.26 -5.17 0.28
CA GLU A 84 -1.95 -5.64 -0.21
C GLU A 84 -1.31 -4.62 -1.16
N LYS A 85 -2.10 -4.07 -2.09
CA LYS A 85 -1.60 -3.02 -2.98
C LYS A 85 -1.19 -1.77 -2.21
N THR A 86 -2.00 -1.31 -1.26
CA THR A 86 -1.70 -0.11 -0.46
C THR A 86 -0.43 -0.30 0.37
N ILE A 87 -0.26 -1.48 0.97
CA ILE A 87 0.95 -1.86 1.70
C ILE A 87 2.16 -1.84 0.76
N HIS A 88 2.05 -2.48 -0.41
CA HIS A 88 3.12 -2.52 -1.40
C HIS A 88 3.53 -1.10 -1.87
N ASP A 89 2.57 -0.23 -2.13
CA ASP A 89 2.82 1.15 -2.56
C ASP A 89 3.57 1.94 -1.47
N VAL A 90 3.14 1.82 -0.20
CA VAL A 90 3.84 2.45 0.94
C VAL A 90 5.26 1.91 1.09
N PHE A 91 5.47 0.60 0.94
CA PHE A 91 6.80 0.01 0.96
C PHE A 91 7.68 0.54 -0.18
N SER A 92 7.14 0.64 -1.39
CA SER A 92 7.87 1.17 -2.54
C SER A 92 8.31 2.63 -2.34
N ILE A 93 7.52 3.42 -1.59
CA ILE A 93 7.91 4.77 -1.20
C ILE A 93 9.07 4.71 -0.19
N MET A 94 8.98 3.81 0.79
CA MET A 94 10.00 3.65 1.82
C MET A 94 11.34 3.14 1.30
N GLU A 95 11.33 2.15 0.40
CA GLU A 95 12.55 1.59 -0.19
C GLU A 95 13.39 2.63 -0.93
N LYS A 96 12.75 3.68 -1.43
CA LYS A 96 13.43 4.82 -2.09
C LYS A 96 13.98 5.83 -1.10
N PHE A 97 13.63 5.72 0.18
CA PHE A 97 14.08 6.62 1.21
C PHE A 97 15.36 6.10 1.86
N HIS A 98 16.43 6.79 1.58
CA HIS A 98 17.70 6.63 2.30
C HIS A 98 17.84 7.82 3.24
N PRO A 99 17.60 7.62 4.57
CA PRO A 99 17.67 8.70 5.53
C PRO A 99 19.12 9.18 5.66
N GLU A 100 19.42 10.28 5.01
CA GLU A 100 20.60 11.09 5.23
C GLU A 100 20.21 12.30 6.06
N ASN A 101 21.17 12.97 6.67
CA ASN A 101 20.92 14.21 7.40
C ASN A 101 20.71 15.39 6.40
N ASP A 102 19.83 15.16 5.43
CA ASP A 102 19.46 16.10 4.37
C ASP A 102 17.99 16.44 4.49
N HIS A 103 17.72 17.72 4.77
CA HIS A 103 16.37 18.24 4.94
C HIS A 103 15.51 18.05 3.70
N ASP A 104 16.05 18.31 2.52
CA ASP A 104 15.28 18.28 1.27
C ASP A 104 14.91 16.85 0.87
N ILE A 105 15.78 15.88 1.12
CA ILE A 105 15.50 14.47 0.92
C ILE A 105 14.38 14.02 1.86
N CYS A 106 14.47 14.34 3.15
CA CYS A 106 13.44 14.02 4.13
C CYS A 106 12.11 14.70 3.81
N GLN A 107 12.14 15.99 3.45
CA GLN A 107 10.96 16.75 3.05
C GLN A 107 10.27 16.14 1.83
N SER A 108 11.03 15.76 0.81
CA SER A 108 10.51 15.12 -0.39
C SER A 108 9.86 13.77 -0.10
N TYR A 109 10.48 12.97 0.78
CA TYR A 109 9.92 11.69 1.23
C TYR A 109 8.58 11.87 1.94
N PHE A 110 8.53 12.71 2.97
CA PHE A 110 7.30 12.92 3.72
C PHE A 110 6.22 13.58 2.85
N LEU A 111 6.60 14.45 1.92
CA LEU A 111 5.65 15.03 0.96
C LEU A 111 5.05 13.94 0.05
N THR A 112 5.85 12.97 -0.38
CA THR A 112 5.35 11.82 -1.16
C THR A 112 4.34 11.00 -0.37
N ILE A 113 4.63 10.71 0.91
CA ILE A 113 3.70 10.02 1.81
C ILE A 113 2.40 10.81 2.01
N CYS A 114 2.50 12.13 2.22
CA CYS A 114 1.32 12.99 2.39
C CYS A 114 0.44 13.00 1.11
N ARG A 115 1.04 13.16 -0.06
CA ARG A 115 0.31 13.12 -1.33
C ARG A 115 -0.34 11.77 -1.58
N TYR A 116 0.38 10.68 -1.36
CA TYR A 116 -0.17 9.33 -1.47
C TYR A 116 -1.38 9.14 -0.53
N THR A 117 -1.29 9.64 0.71
CA THR A 117 -2.41 9.57 1.67
C THR A 117 -3.64 10.34 1.19
N MET A 118 -3.47 11.53 0.60
CA MET A 118 -4.58 12.31 0.03
C MET A 118 -5.19 11.66 -1.21
N GLU A 119 -4.36 11.09 -2.07
CA GLU A 119 -4.75 10.51 -3.36
C GLU A 119 -5.34 9.10 -3.22
N ASN A 120 -5.03 8.40 -2.11
CA ASN A 120 -5.55 7.06 -1.84
C ASN A 120 -6.76 7.12 -0.88
N PRO A 121 -8.02 7.05 -1.39
CA PRO A 121 -9.21 7.15 -0.55
C PRO A 121 -9.37 6.00 0.43
N PHE A 122 -8.82 4.82 0.13
CA PHE A 122 -8.85 3.69 1.04
C PHE A 122 -7.95 3.94 2.25
N LEU A 123 -6.68 4.33 2.03
CA LEU A 123 -5.76 4.67 3.11
C LEU A 123 -6.30 5.83 3.98
N SER A 124 -6.81 6.89 3.35
CA SER A 124 -7.36 8.03 4.09
C SER A 124 -8.61 7.64 4.89
N SER A 125 -9.47 6.75 4.35
CA SER A 125 -10.63 6.21 5.08
C SER A 125 -10.19 5.39 6.28
N LEU A 126 -9.21 4.50 6.12
CA LEU A 126 -8.65 3.71 7.22
C LEU A 126 -8.06 4.59 8.31
N LEU A 127 -7.23 5.56 7.93
CA LEU A 127 -6.62 6.50 8.88
C LEU A 127 -7.66 7.35 9.61
N SER A 128 -8.82 7.65 9.00
CA SER A 128 -9.86 8.48 9.63
C SER A 128 -10.81 7.72 10.56
N THR A 129 -10.80 6.38 10.55
CA THR A 129 -11.73 5.54 11.33
C THR A 129 -11.03 4.84 12.51
N PRO A 130 -11.77 4.60 13.64
CA PRO A 130 -11.24 3.78 14.74
C PRO A 130 -10.98 2.32 14.38
N HIS A 131 -11.59 1.81 13.29
CA HIS A 131 -11.50 0.42 12.84
C HIS A 131 -10.30 0.16 11.91
N GLY A 132 -9.47 1.16 11.62
CA GLY A 132 -8.21 1.00 10.89
C GLY A 132 -7.11 0.26 11.66
N ASN A 133 -7.39 -0.20 12.90
CA ASN A 133 -6.38 -0.78 13.78
C ASN A 133 -5.71 -2.02 13.19
N ASP A 134 -6.43 -2.92 12.52
CA ASP A 134 -5.84 -4.17 12.02
C ASP A 134 -4.87 -3.94 10.86
N LEU A 135 -5.22 -3.06 9.91
CA LEU A 135 -4.30 -2.69 8.84
C LEU A 135 -3.13 -1.87 9.38
N PHE A 136 -3.43 -0.95 10.30
CA PHE A 136 -2.43 -0.16 11.00
C PHE A 136 -1.40 -1.05 11.70
N GLU A 137 -1.83 -2.05 12.47
CA GLU A 137 -0.96 -3.02 13.13
C GLU A 137 -0.15 -3.85 12.12
N LYS A 138 -0.78 -4.29 11.02
CA LYS A 138 -0.07 -4.97 9.93
C LYS A 138 1.01 -4.08 9.32
N MET A 139 0.68 -2.83 8.98
CA MET A 139 1.64 -1.87 8.43
C MET A 139 2.76 -1.58 9.43
N LEU A 140 2.43 -1.32 10.70
CA LEU A 140 3.41 -1.06 11.75
C LEU A 140 4.37 -2.25 11.90
N THR A 141 3.85 -3.47 11.98
CA THR A 141 4.66 -4.70 12.11
C THR A 141 5.59 -4.89 10.91
N MET A 142 5.08 -4.71 9.70
CA MET A 142 5.88 -4.86 8.48
C MET A 142 6.95 -3.78 8.36
N LEU A 143 6.60 -2.51 8.61
CA LEU A 143 7.52 -1.39 8.60
C LEU A 143 8.62 -1.56 9.65
N HIS A 144 8.26 -1.98 10.85
CA HIS A 144 9.20 -2.29 11.91
C HIS A 144 10.17 -3.41 11.51
N HIS A 145 9.65 -4.50 10.91
CA HIS A 145 10.49 -5.60 10.44
C HIS A 145 11.47 -5.16 9.33
N TYR A 146 10.99 -4.39 8.37
CA TYR A 146 11.80 -3.86 7.27
C TYR A 146 12.94 -2.96 7.79
N VAL A 147 12.62 -1.97 8.61
CA VAL A 147 13.61 -1.01 9.11
C VAL A 147 14.61 -1.71 10.04
N THR A 148 14.19 -2.64 10.91
CA THR A 148 15.13 -3.41 11.73
C THR A 148 16.03 -4.30 10.91
N ALA A 149 15.54 -4.92 9.83
CA ALA A 149 16.36 -5.75 8.94
C ALA A 149 17.41 -4.93 8.18
N THR A 150 17.05 -3.73 7.69
CA THR A 150 17.95 -2.84 6.95
C THR A 150 18.96 -2.13 7.86
N THR A 151 18.55 -1.74 9.06
CA THR A 151 19.41 -1.05 10.04
C THR A 151 20.39 -2.00 10.73
N SER A 152 20.09 -3.30 10.82
CA SER A 152 20.99 -4.32 11.41
C SER A 152 22.33 -4.46 10.67
N SER A 153 22.45 -3.94 9.46
CA SER A 153 23.70 -3.89 8.67
C SER A 153 24.54 -2.62 8.94
N ALA A 154 23.99 -1.65 9.65
CA ALA A 154 24.70 -0.43 10.02
C ALA A 154 25.54 -0.66 11.29
N ARG A 155 26.70 -0.05 11.33
CA ARG A 155 27.79 -0.11 12.32
C ARG A 155 27.34 -0.39 13.75
N PRO A 156 28.16 -1.06 14.60
CA PRO A 156 27.90 -1.13 16.03
C PRO A 156 27.87 0.28 16.58
N GLY A 157 26.64 0.81 16.73
CA GLY A 157 26.35 2.17 17.16
C GLY A 157 26.31 2.26 18.68
N ARG A 158 26.03 3.47 19.14
CA ARG A 158 25.92 3.86 20.55
C ARG A 158 24.73 3.20 21.25
N HIS A 159 23.77 2.64 20.47
CA HIS A 159 22.49 2.12 20.93
C HIS A 159 22.34 0.62 20.67
N THR A 160 21.67 -0.07 21.59
CA THR A 160 21.31 -1.48 21.44
C THR A 160 20.25 -1.67 20.37
N LYS A 161 20.09 -2.90 19.86
CA LYS A 161 19.01 -3.23 18.89
C LYS A 161 17.62 -2.95 19.47
N GLU A 162 17.46 -3.18 20.76
CA GLU A 162 16.22 -2.93 21.48
C GLU A 162 15.90 -1.43 21.53
N GLU A 163 16.88 -0.57 21.85
CA GLU A 163 16.71 0.89 21.85
C GLU A 163 16.34 1.40 20.44
N ILE A 164 17.04 0.93 19.41
CA ILE A 164 16.75 1.27 18.01
C ILE A 164 15.32 0.85 17.64
N SER A 165 14.84 -0.30 18.10
CA SER A 165 13.47 -0.76 17.88
C SER A 165 12.42 0.24 18.41
N TYR A 166 12.62 0.79 19.61
CA TYR A 166 11.73 1.81 20.17
C TYR A 166 11.77 3.13 19.37
N VAL A 167 12.95 3.56 18.93
CA VAL A 167 13.08 4.77 18.09
C VAL A 167 12.33 4.60 16.77
N ILE A 168 12.47 3.44 16.13
CA ILE A 168 11.74 3.12 14.89
C ILE A 168 10.22 3.11 15.13
N THR A 169 9.77 2.49 16.21
CA THR A 169 8.35 2.47 16.57
C THR A 169 7.83 3.89 16.81
N CYS A 170 8.61 4.75 17.46
CA CYS A 170 8.27 6.16 17.65
C CYS A 170 8.20 6.91 16.32
N ALA A 171 9.13 6.69 15.40
CA ALA A 171 9.15 7.33 14.07
C ALA A 171 7.90 6.95 13.25
N ILE A 172 7.57 5.67 13.21
CA ILE A 172 6.38 5.16 12.53
C ILE A 172 5.12 5.70 13.20
N GLY A 173 5.03 5.58 14.53
CA GLY A 173 3.87 6.01 15.30
C GLY A 173 3.59 7.51 15.18
N SER A 174 4.64 8.37 15.19
CA SER A 174 4.48 9.81 14.99
C SER A 174 3.98 10.14 13.59
N THR A 175 4.53 9.48 12.56
CA THR A 175 4.08 9.67 11.17
C THR A 175 2.61 9.29 11.02
N ILE A 176 2.22 8.11 11.50
CA ILE A 176 0.83 7.65 11.41
C ILE A 176 -0.09 8.52 12.24
N GLY A 177 0.31 8.93 13.46
CA GLY A 177 -0.48 9.82 14.32
C GLY A 177 -0.74 11.18 13.68
N VAL A 178 0.25 11.78 13.02
CA VAL A 178 0.09 13.05 12.28
C VAL A 178 -0.84 12.86 11.09
N LEU A 179 -0.65 11.80 10.29
CA LEU A 179 -1.52 11.50 9.13
C LEU A 179 -2.95 11.20 9.56
N HIS A 180 -3.16 10.46 10.66
CA HIS A 180 -4.48 10.20 11.24
C HIS A 180 -5.19 11.50 11.62
N LYS A 181 -4.51 12.38 12.36
CA LYS A 181 -5.09 13.69 12.68
C LYS A 181 -5.44 14.48 11.43
N TRP A 182 -4.53 14.56 10.49
CA TRP A 182 -4.70 15.33 9.26
C TRP A 182 -5.85 14.82 8.37
N THR A 183 -6.03 13.51 8.27
CA THR A 183 -7.19 12.91 7.56
C THR A 183 -8.51 13.20 8.28
N ARG A 184 -8.52 13.15 9.61
CA ARG A 184 -9.72 13.50 10.42
C ARG A 184 -10.09 14.96 10.34
N ASP A 185 -9.11 15.83 10.21
CA ASP A 185 -9.32 17.27 10.01
C ASP A 185 -9.62 17.61 8.54
N ASN A 186 -9.92 16.58 7.72
CA ASN A 186 -10.28 16.70 6.31
C ASN A 186 -9.22 17.43 5.46
N PHE A 187 -7.93 17.17 5.77
CA PHE A 187 -6.79 17.75 5.06
C PHE A 187 -6.75 19.30 5.10
N ASP A 188 -7.04 19.88 6.24
CA ASP A 188 -7.14 21.34 6.46
C ASP A 188 -5.83 22.11 6.21
N LEU A 189 -4.68 21.44 6.36
CA LEU A 189 -3.36 21.97 6.05
C LEU A 189 -2.83 21.42 4.71
N ALA A 190 -2.02 22.23 4.03
CA ALA A 190 -1.35 21.77 2.80
C ALA A 190 -0.37 20.62 3.10
N PRO A 191 -0.22 19.64 2.17
CA PRO A 191 0.67 18.50 2.36
C PRO A 191 2.13 18.92 2.61
N GLU A 192 2.57 20.04 2.09
CA GLU A 192 3.89 20.62 2.31
C GLU A 192 4.12 21.01 3.77
N VAL A 193 3.08 21.51 4.45
CA VAL A 193 3.14 21.86 5.88
C VAL A 193 3.25 20.62 6.75
N ILE A 194 2.44 19.59 6.47
CA ILE A 194 2.48 18.31 7.19
C ILE A 194 3.82 17.62 6.97
N ALA A 195 4.31 17.60 5.73
CA ALA A 195 5.63 17.07 5.41
C ALA A 195 6.75 17.79 6.16
N GLY A 196 6.67 19.12 6.27
CA GLY A 196 7.61 19.92 7.06
C GLY A 196 7.62 19.56 8.54
N ILE A 197 6.45 19.38 9.14
CA ILE A 197 6.32 18.94 10.54
C ILE A 197 6.97 17.56 10.73
N LEU A 198 6.66 16.59 9.86
CA LEU A 198 7.24 15.25 9.93
C LEU A 198 8.76 15.26 9.73
N THR A 199 9.25 16.06 8.78
CA THR A 199 10.69 16.24 8.53
C THR A 199 11.39 16.80 9.79
N GLN A 200 10.83 17.82 10.42
CA GLN A 200 11.41 18.41 11.62
C GLN A 200 11.44 17.40 12.78
N ILE A 201 10.36 16.66 12.99
CA ILE A 201 10.30 15.60 14.03
C ILE A 201 11.36 14.55 13.75
N PHE A 202 11.48 14.09 12.51
CA PHE A 202 12.43 13.04 12.13
C PHE A 202 13.89 13.52 12.31
N LEU A 203 14.26 14.66 11.74
CA LEU A 203 15.64 15.16 11.77
C LEU A 203 16.10 15.55 13.18
N SER A 204 15.22 16.19 13.97
CA SER A 204 15.60 16.68 15.28
C SER A 204 15.39 15.69 16.41
N GLY A 205 14.47 14.73 16.24
CA GLY A 205 14.10 13.77 17.29
C GLY A 205 14.61 12.37 17.05
N MET A 206 14.48 11.84 15.84
CA MET A 206 14.70 10.41 15.54
C MET A 206 16.10 10.13 14.97
N LEU A 207 16.51 10.89 13.96
CA LEU A 207 17.76 10.63 13.25
C LEU A 207 18.99 10.66 14.16
N PRO A 208 19.13 11.60 15.13
CA PRO A 208 20.23 11.59 16.08
C PRO A 208 20.33 10.35 16.97
N LEU A 209 19.22 9.62 17.14
CA LEU A 209 19.15 8.37 17.91
C LEU A 209 19.42 7.12 17.04
N LEU A 210 19.38 7.25 15.72
CA LEU A 210 19.67 6.18 14.78
C LEU A 210 21.13 6.22 14.27
N SER A 211 21.84 7.31 14.48
CA SER A 211 23.26 7.51 14.11
C SER A 211 24.20 7.20 15.30
#